data_47e4c39b50ec722065f456bba8f11662
#
_entry.id   47e4c39b50ec722065f456bba8f11662
#
_cell.length_a   1.000
_cell.length_b   1.000
_cell.length_c   1.000
_cell.angle_alpha   90.00
_cell.angle_beta   90.00
_cell.angle_gamma   90.00
#
_symmetry.space_group_name_H-M   'P 1'
#
loop_
_entity.id
_entity.type
_entity.pdbx_description
1 polymer ?
#
loop_
_entity_poly.entity_id
_entity_poly.type
_entity_poly.pdbx_seq_one_letter_code
_entity_poly.pdbx_strand_id
1 'polypeptide(L)'
;MGRDLCIDYDGGVLNIRVGAIIMKNGRFLMVGNRKHDYLYSVGGRIQFGETAAEAVVREVREETGRDLEIDRLGFVTEDFFIGDSAAKTGKLIYELGYYFYMKTPPDFEPVCESFTEEGNREYLVWVAPEEGRKMYPVFFNDELRRPGPLIKYFVTDQRE
;
A
#
# COMPACT_ATOMS: atom_id res chain seq x y z
N MET A 1 3.19 -13.26 -17.05
CA MET A 1 3.41 -12.62 -15.75
C MET A 1 4.53 -11.60 -15.85
N GLY A 2 4.26 -10.41 -15.41
CA GLY A 2 5.24 -9.34 -15.38
C GLY A 2 6.25 -9.53 -14.24
N ARG A 3 7.39 -8.87 -14.34
CA ARG A 3 8.38 -8.79 -13.28
C ARG A 3 8.12 -7.53 -12.45
N ASP A 4 8.20 -7.63 -11.15
CA ASP A 4 8.05 -6.51 -10.22
C ASP A 4 9.09 -5.40 -10.50
N LEU A 5 8.65 -4.15 -10.47
CA LEU A 5 9.51 -2.98 -10.56
C LEU A 5 10.21 -2.75 -9.21
N CYS A 6 11.11 -3.65 -8.90
CA CYS A 6 12.01 -3.61 -7.76
C CYS A 6 13.42 -3.79 -8.30
N ILE A 7 14.15 -2.71 -8.43
CA ILE A 7 15.41 -2.65 -9.20
C ILE A 7 16.55 -2.35 -8.23
N ASP A 8 17.54 -3.24 -8.21
CA ASP A 8 18.76 -3.02 -7.43
C ASP A 8 19.68 -2.02 -8.13
N TYR A 9 20.17 -1.07 -7.34
CA TYR A 9 21.25 -0.15 -7.68
C TYR A 9 22.40 -0.35 -6.70
N ASP A 10 23.53 0.24 -6.99
CA ASP A 10 24.68 0.22 -6.09
C ASP A 10 24.31 0.89 -4.75
N GLY A 11 24.19 0.07 -3.71
CA GLY A 11 23.83 0.52 -2.37
C GLY A 11 22.35 0.84 -2.12
N GLY A 12 21.48 0.63 -3.11
CA GLY A 12 20.06 0.97 -2.97
C GLY A 12 19.11 0.12 -3.79
N VAL A 13 17.83 0.38 -3.61
CA VAL A 13 16.75 -0.31 -4.33
C VAL A 13 15.70 0.72 -4.74
N LEU A 14 15.29 0.69 -6.00
CA LEU A 14 14.11 1.42 -6.48
C LEU A 14 12.90 0.50 -6.47
N ASN A 15 11.87 0.88 -5.74
CA ASN A 15 10.56 0.22 -5.78
C ASN A 15 9.53 1.14 -6.42
N ILE A 16 8.65 0.59 -7.23
CA ILE A 16 7.45 1.31 -7.70
C ILE A 16 6.24 0.49 -7.28
N ARG A 17 5.37 1.09 -6.46
CA ARG A 17 4.21 0.37 -5.93
C ARG A 17 2.93 1.16 -5.99
N VAL A 18 1.83 0.44 -5.78
CA VAL A 18 0.48 0.97 -5.66
C VAL A 18 -0.11 0.62 -4.31
N GLY A 19 -1.03 1.45 -3.85
CA GLY A 19 -1.88 1.16 -2.71
C GLY A 19 -3.33 1.46 -3.02
N ALA A 20 -4.22 0.68 -2.44
CA ALA A 20 -5.66 0.85 -2.55
C ALA A 20 -6.22 1.43 -1.25
N ILE A 21 -7.02 2.48 -1.37
CA ILE A 21 -7.77 3.07 -0.28
C ILE A 21 -9.20 2.56 -0.39
N ILE A 22 -9.54 1.59 0.45
CA ILE A 22 -10.84 0.93 0.49
C ILE A 22 -11.53 1.39 1.77
N MET A 23 -12.56 2.22 1.62
CA MET A 23 -13.26 2.84 2.75
C MET A 23 -14.70 2.37 2.86
N LYS A 24 -15.11 2.06 4.09
CA LYS A 24 -16.47 1.63 4.41
C LYS A 24 -16.83 2.09 5.82
N ASN A 25 -17.97 2.77 5.95
CA ASN A 25 -18.47 3.24 7.26
C ASN A 25 -17.44 4.06 8.07
N GLY A 26 -16.70 4.95 7.40
CA GLY A 26 -15.69 5.78 8.05
C GLY A 26 -14.41 5.03 8.45
N ARG A 27 -14.27 3.78 8.07
CA ARG A 27 -13.08 2.95 8.28
C ARG A 27 -12.39 2.66 6.97
N PHE A 28 -11.11 2.35 7.01
CA PHE A 28 -10.35 1.92 5.84
C PHE A 28 -9.67 0.58 6.08
N LEU A 29 -9.52 -0.19 5.01
CA LEU A 29 -8.96 -1.54 5.06
C LEU A 29 -7.45 -1.49 5.03
N MET A 30 -6.81 -2.14 6.00
CA MET A 30 -5.37 -2.27 6.08
C MET A 30 -4.95 -3.73 6.19
N VAL A 31 -3.69 -3.99 5.96
CA VAL A 31 -3.07 -5.31 6.06
C VAL A 31 -2.10 -5.31 7.23
N GLY A 32 -2.08 -6.39 7.97
CA GLY A 32 -1.10 -6.61 9.03
C GLY A 32 -0.52 -8.01 8.97
N ASN A 33 0.55 -8.25 9.70
CA ASN A 33 1.11 -9.57 9.93
C ASN A 33 1.65 -9.68 11.37
N ARG A 34 1.95 -10.88 11.80
CA ARG A 34 2.38 -11.11 13.19
C ARG A 34 3.84 -10.73 13.46
N LYS A 35 4.61 -10.49 12.39
CA LYS A 35 6.04 -10.16 12.50
C LYS A 35 6.25 -8.68 12.86
N HIS A 36 5.37 -7.81 12.39
CA HIS A 36 5.49 -6.36 12.55
C HIS A 36 4.36 -5.79 13.41
N ASP A 37 4.66 -4.71 14.12
CA ASP A 37 3.73 -3.97 14.96
C ASP A 37 2.97 -2.87 14.22
N TYR A 38 3.10 -2.82 12.90
CA TYR A 38 2.47 -1.81 12.06
C TYR A 38 1.58 -2.44 10.99
N LEU A 39 0.64 -1.65 10.51
CA LEU A 39 -0.22 -1.99 9.38
C LEU A 39 0.32 -1.35 8.11
N TYR A 40 -0.07 -1.89 6.97
CA TYR A 40 0.24 -1.32 5.66
C TYR A 40 -0.96 -1.38 4.74
N SER A 41 -0.96 -0.54 3.69
CA SER A 41 -2.07 -0.47 2.75
C SER A 41 -2.20 -1.76 1.94
N VAL A 42 -3.43 -2.10 1.56
CA VAL A 42 -3.68 -3.06 0.48
C VAL A 42 -2.93 -2.58 -0.76
N GLY A 43 -2.16 -3.45 -1.40
CA GLY A 43 -1.38 -3.09 -2.58
C GLY A 43 -0.10 -3.89 -2.71
N GLY A 44 0.74 -3.47 -3.62
CA GLY A 44 2.01 -4.13 -3.89
C GLY A 44 2.80 -3.45 -4.98
N ARG A 45 3.74 -4.17 -5.58
CA ARG A 45 4.59 -3.62 -6.62
C ARG A 45 3.90 -3.62 -7.97
N ILE A 46 4.17 -2.57 -8.75
CA ILE A 46 3.82 -2.55 -10.16
C ILE A 46 4.71 -3.55 -10.89
N GLN A 47 4.15 -4.30 -11.80
CA GLN A 47 4.90 -5.19 -12.68
C GLN A 47 5.26 -4.46 -13.98
N PHE A 48 6.39 -4.82 -14.57
CA PHE A 48 6.80 -4.24 -15.85
C PHE A 48 5.74 -4.52 -16.92
N GLY A 49 5.26 -3.45 -17.54
CA GLY A 49 4.19 -3.54 -18.55
C GLY A 49 2.79 -3.26 -18.04
N GLU A 50 2.61 -3.10 -16.71
CA GLU A 50 1.36 -2.63 -16.11
C GLU A 50 1.36 -1.11 -15.93
N THR A 51 0.21 -0.49 -16.08
CA THR A 51 -0.04 0.83 -15.50
C THR A 51 -0.27 0.73 -13.99
N ALA A 52 -0.12 1.83 -13.27
CA ALA A 52 -0.47 1.87 -11.84
C ALA A 52 -1.93 1.50 -11.60
N ALA A 53 -2.83 1.92 -12.49
CA ALA A 53 -4.26 1.58 -12.41
C ALA A 53 -4.53 0.08 -12.55
N GLU A 54 -3.87 -0.58 -13.51
CA GLU A 54 -3.98 -2.04 -13.68
C GLU A 54 -3.40 -2.78 -12.47
N ALA A 55 -2.26 -2.33 -11.97
CA ALA A 55 -1.60 -2.93 -10.82
C ALA A 55 -2.48 -2.88 -9.56
N VAL A 56 -3.11 -1.74 -9.24
CA VAL A 56 -3.92 -1.64 -8.03
C VAL A 56 -5.17 -2.53 -8.10
N VAL A 57 -5.79 -2.66 -9.27
CA VAL A 57 -6.93 -3.57 -9.46
C VAL A 57 -6.52 -5.03 -9.27
N ARG A 58 -5.36 -5.42 -9.82
CA ARG A 58 -4.80 -6.76 -9.62
C ARG A 58 -4.51 -7.04 -8.14
N GLU A 59 -3.82 -6.13 -7.46
CA GLU A 59 -3.46 -6.28 -6.03
C GLU A 59 -4.70 -6.37 -5.15
N VAL A 60 -5.73 -5.56 -5.39
CA VAL A 60 -6.99 -5.64 -4.65
C VAL A 60 -7.62 -7.02 -4.80
N ARG A 61 -7.66 -7.57 -6.01
CA ARG A 61 -8.17 -8.93 -6.25
C ARG A 61 -7.34 -9.98 -5.52
N GLU A 62 -6.01 -9.90 -5.60
CA GLU A 62 -5.10 -10.87 -4.97
C GLU A 62 -5.23 -10.85 -3.44
N GLU A 63 -5.29 -9.68 -2.82
CA GLU A 63 -5.31 -9.55 -1.36
C GLU A 63 -6.69 -9.65 -0.74
N THR A 64 -7.74 -9.23 -1.43
CA THR A 64 -9.10 -9.24 -0.87
C THR A 64 -10.00 -10.34 -1.42
N GLY A 65 -9.63 -10.95 -2.54
CA GLY A 65 -10.48 -11.89 -3.27
C GLY A 65 -11.67 -11.25 -3.97
N ARG A 66 -11.68 -9.92 -4.07
CA ARG A 66 -12.77 -9.15 -4.68
C ARG A 66 -12.27 -8.21 -5.75
N ASP A 67 -13.11 -7.94 -6.73
CA ASP A 67 -12.88 -6.91 -7.74
C ASP A 67 -13.48 -5.58 -7.30
N LEU A 68 -12.68 -4.52 -7.34
CA LEU A 68 -13.14 -3.16 -7.13
C LEU A 68 -12.70 -2.28 -8.31
N GLU A 69 -13.56 -1.32 -8.65
CA GLU A 69 -13.22 -0.28 -9.61
C GLU A 69 -12.50 0.87 -8.93
N ILE A 70 -11.65 1.55 -9.68
CA ILE A 70 -11.00 2.78 -9.23
C ILE A 70 -12.02 3.93 -9.21
N ASP A 71 -12.07 4.69 -8.13
CA ASP A 71 -12.74 5.99 -8.08
C ASP A 71 -11.81 7.08 -8.63
N ARG A 72 -10.62 7.26 -8.00
CA ARG A 72 -9.65 8.28 -8.42
C ARG A 72 -8.27 8.02 -7.82
N LEU A 73 -7.25 8.61 -8.44
CA LEU A 73 -5.93 8.73 -7.81
C LEU A 73 -6.02 9.74 -6.65
N GLY A 74 -5.53 9.36 -5.49
CA GLY A 74 -5.56 10.20 -4.30
C GLY A 74 -4.20 10.78 -3.93
N PHE A 75 -3.14 9.97 -4.00
CA PHE A 75 -1.81 10.37 -3.56
C PHE A 75 -0.73 9.83 -4.47
N VAL A 76 0.33 10.64 -4.62
CA VAL A 76 1.61 10.22 -5.19
C VAL A 76 2.68 10.46 -4.15
N THR A 77 3.54 9.48 -3.90
CA THR A 77 4.56 9.56 -2.86
C THR A 77 5.95 9.26 -3.37
N GLU A 78 6.93 9.89 -2.74
CA GLU A 78 8.34 9.51 -2.82
C GLU A 78 8.82 9.25 -1.39
N ASP A 79 9.30 8.04 -1.14
CA ASP A 79 9.74 7.63 0.19
C ASP A 79 11.18 7.15 0.14
N PHE A 80 12.02 7.70 1.01
CA PHE A 80 13.41 7.28 1.21
C PHE A 80 13.55 6.73 2.61
N PHE A 81 13.90 5.45 2.73
CA PHE A 81 14.09 4.81 4.04
C PHE A 81 15.12 3.69 3.96
N ILE A 82 15.58 3.22 5.10
CA ILE A 82 16.49 2.08 5.17
C ILE A 82 15.67 0.80 5.27
N GLY A 83 15.96 -0.16 4.40
CA GLY A 83 15.27 -1.45 4.38
C GLY A 83 15.52 -2.27 5.64
N ASP A 84 14.46 -2.89 6.15
CA ASP A 84 14.46 -3.73 7.36
C ASP A 84 14.20 -5.22 7.06
N SER A 85 13.85 -5.58 5.84
CA SER A 85 13.68 -6.98 5.44
C SER A 85 15.02 -7.67 5.26
N ALA A 86 15.07 -9.01 5.43
CA ALA A 86 16.29 -9.80 5.33
C ALA A 86 17.08 -9.55 4.04
N ALA A 87 16.38 -9.38 2.90
CA ALA A 87 17.00 -9.14 1.59
C ALA A 87 17.46 -7.69 1.38
N LYS A 88 16.96 -6.73 2.18
CA LYS A 88 17.16 -5.29 1.97
C LYS A 88 17.78 -4.56 3.16
N THR A 89 18.16 -5.30 4.22
CA THR A 89 18.75 -4.72 5.43
C THR A 89 19.93 -3.80 5.10
N GLY A 90 19.86 -2.56 5.58
CA GLY A 90 20.91 -1.56 5.40
C GLY A 90 20.96 -0.90 4.03
N LYS A 91 20.14 -1.31 3.07
CA LYS A 91 20.04 -0.67 1.76
C LYS A 91 19.12 0.54 1.82
N LEU A 92 19.48 1.61 1.12
CA LEU A 92 18.56 2.72 0.90
C LEU A 92 17.45 2.27 -0.05
N ILE A 93 16.21 2.40 0.38
CA ILE A 93 15.05 2.18 -0.46
C ILE A 93 14.53 3.53 -0.94
N TYR A 94 14.39 3.66 -2.25
CA TYR A 94 13.66 4.75 -2.88
C TYR A 94 12.38 4.17 -3.46
N GLU A 95 11.25 4.58 -2.90
CA GLU A 95 9.95 4.04 -3.27
C GLU A 95 9.05 5.12 -3.86
N LEU A 96 8.55 4.87 -5.06
CA LEU A 96 7.49 5.66 -5.68
C LEU A 96 6.16 4.97 -5.44
N GLY A 97 5.17 5.69 -4.91
CA GLY A 97 3.86 5.14 -4.59
C GLY A 97 2.71 5.89 -5.26
N TYR A 98 1.73 5.13 -5.72
CA TYR A 98 0.48 5.65 -6.27
C TYR A 98 -0.67 5.05 -5.46
N TYR A 99 -1.46 5.89 -4.79
CA TYR A 99 -2.56 5.46 -3.93
C TYR A 99 -3.89 5.87 -4.54
N PHE A 100 -4.75 4.89 -4.79
CA PHE A 100 -6.04 5.10 -5.44
C PHE A 100 -7.18 4.87 -4.45
N TYR A 101 -8.14 5.80 -4.42
CA TYR A 101 -9.43 5.54 -3.80
C TYR A 101 -10.21 4.58 -4.68
N MET A 102 -10.72 3.51 -4.06
CA MET A 102 -11.54 2.52 -4.75
C MET A 102 -13.03 2.80 -4.54
N LYS A 103 -13.86 2.45 -5.53
CA LYS A 103 -15.31 2.42 -5.36
C LYS A 103 -15.66 1.20 -4.51
N THR A 104 -16.03 1.43 -3.25
CA THR A 104 -16.31 0.35 -2.30
C THR A 104 -17.80 0.23 -2.06
N PRO A 105 -18.46 -0.86 -2.50
CA PRO A 105 -19.87 -1.08 -2.23
C PRO A 105 -20.12 -1.20 -0.70
N PRO A 106 -21.32 -0.79 -0.21
CA PRO A 106 -21.64 -0.88 1.22
C PRO A 106 -21.59 -2.30 1.81
N ASP A 107 -21.82 -3.32 0.98
CA ASP A 107 -21.79 -4.73 1.33
C ASP A 107 -20.43 -5.40 1.08
N PHE A 108 -19.41 -4.63 0.71
CA PHE A 108 -18.07 -5.15 0.46
C PHE A 108 -17.49 -5.84 1.71
N GLU A 109 -17.05 -7.08 1.54
CA GLU A 109 -16.26 -7.83 2.53
C GLU A 109 -15.15 -8.60 1.83
N PRO A 110 -13.91 -8.50 2.31
CA PRO A 110 -12.80 -9.29 1.77
C PRO A 110 -12.96 -10.76 2.12
N VAL A 111 -12.53 -11.65 1.23
CA VAL A 111 -12.67 -13.11 1.39
C VAL A 111 -11.34 -13.86 1.20
N CYS A 112 -10.25 -13.15 0.97
CA CYS A 112 -8.96 -13.76 0.67
C CYS A 112 -8.01 -13.68 1.85
N GLU A 113 -7.14 -14.70 1.98
CA GLU A 113 -5.98 -14.67 2.84
C GLU A 113 -4.73 -14.55 1.97
N SER A 114 -3.77 -13.75 2.41
CA SER A 114 -2.50 -13.60 1.73
C SER A 114 -1.32 -13.90 2.65
N PHE A 115 -0.13 -14.00 2.05
CA PHE A 115 1.12 -14.25 2.77
C PHE A 115 2.18 -13.27 2.29
N THR A 116 3.06 -12.86 3.19
CA THR A 116 4.24 -12.07 2.84
C THR A 116 5.20 -12.89 1.99
N GLU A 117 6.16 -12.21 1.33
CA GLU A 117 7.26 -12.87 0.60
C GLU A 117 8.05 -13.84 1.49
N GLU A 118 8.12 -13.58 2.80
CA GLU A 118 8.78 -14.43 3.79
C GLU A 118 7.88 -15.56 4.31
N GLY A 119 6.65 -15.70 3.80
CA GLY A 119 5.69 -16.73 4.18
C GLY A 119 4.90 -16.44 5.47
N ASN A 120 4.96 -15.23 6.01
CA ASN A 120 4.15 -14.84 7.15
C ASN A 120 2.70 -14.57 6.71
N ARG A 121 1.75 -15.14 7.46
CA ARG A 121 0.32 -14.93 7.20
C ARG A 121 -0.05 -13.47 7.43
N GLU A 122 -0.68 -12.88 6.44
CA GLU A 122 -1.25 -11.55 6.50
C GLU A 122 -2.73 -11.63 6.90
N TYR A 123 -3.20 -10.61 7.57
CA TYR A 123 -4.61 -10.44 7.91
C TYR A 123 -5.09 -9.06 7.46
N LEU A 124 -6.38 -8.97 7.16
CA LEU A 124 -7.05 -7.73 6.80
C LEU A 124 -7.81 -7.20 8.02
N VAL A 125 -7.75 -5.90 8.21
CA VAL A 125 -8.40 -5.22 9.35
C VAL A 125 -8.97 -3.87 8.93
N TRP A 126 -10.21 -3.59 9.36
CA TRP A 126 -10.83 -2.29 9.22
C TRP A 126 -10.37 -1.38 10.35
N VAL A 127 -9.86 -0.20 9.99
CA VAL A 127 -9.27 0.76 10.93
C VAL A 127 -10.01 2.07 10.85
N ALA A 128 -10.39 2.63 12.00
CA ALA A 128 -10.88 4.01 12.07
C ALA A 128 -9.67 4.96 12.21
N PRO A 129 -9.68 6.12 11.52
CA PRO A 129 -8.56 7.08 11.62
C PRO A 129 -8.25 7.51 13.06
N GLU A 130 -9.29 7.55 13.91
CA GLU A 130 -9.17 7.98 15.31
C GLU A 130 -8.41 6.98 16.19
N GLU A 131 -8.24 5.73 15.74
CA GLU A 131 -7.51 4.70 16.51
C GLU A 131 -6.02 5.01 16.63
N GLY A 132 -5.47 5.87 15.74
CA GLY A 132 -4.06 6.27 15.78
C GLY A 132 -3.09 5.11 15.65
N ARG A 133 -3.47 4.07 14.89
CA ARG A 133 -2.64 2.87 14.69
C ARG A 133 -1.36 3.22 13.92
N LYS A 134 -0.25 2.60 14.30
CA LYS A 134 1.00 2.71 13.51
C LYS A 134 0.79 2.05 12.15
N MET A 135 1.03 2.79 11.09
CA MET A 135 0.80 2.30 9.73
C MET A 135 1.65 3.02 8.69
N TYR A 136 1.74 2.38 7.55
CA TYR A 136 2.34 2.95 6.34
C TYR A 136 1.33 2.84 5.18
N PRO A 137 1.09 3.93 4.43
CA PRO A 137 1.73 5.25 4.61
C PRO A 137 1.25 5.97 5.89
N VAL A 138 2.16 6.71 6.50
CA VAL A 138 1.90 7.39 7.81
C VAL A 138 0.80 8.44 7.73
N PHE A 139 0.58 9.05 6.56
CA PHE A 139 -0.42 10.11 6.39
C PHE A 139 -1.87 9.61 6.33
N PHE A 140 -2.10 8.29 6.25
CA PHE A 140 -3.47 7.75 6.16
C PHE A 140 -4.33 8.15 7.36
N ASN A 141 -3.79 8.13 8.56
CA ASN A 141 -4.55 8.51 9.76
C ASN A 141 -5.11 9.95 9.68
N ASP A 142 -4.37 10.87 9.09
CA ASP A 142 -4.81 12.25 8.97
C ASP A 142 -5.67 12.48 7.73
N GLU A 143 -5.20 12.02 6.57
CA GLU A 143 -5.84 12.29 5.30
C GLU A 143 -7.17 11.54 5.13
N LEU A 144 -7.30 10.33 5.66
CA LEU A 144 -8.51 9.53 5.51
C LEU A 144 -9.61 9.89 6.52
N ARG A 145 -9.37 10.82 7.43
CA ARG A 145 -10.44 11.42 8.26
C ARG A 145 -11.42 12.23 7.42
N ARG A 146 -10.88 12.95 6.43
CA ARG A 146 -11.64 13.81 5.53
C ARG A 146 -11.07 13.72 4.12
N PRO A 147 -11.37 12.65 3.39
CA PRO A 147 -10.88 12.49 2.03
C PRO A 147 -11.30 13.68 1.15
N GLY A 148 -10.32 14.29 0.51
CA GLY A 148 -10.54 15.41 -0.41
C GLY A 148 -10.52 14.97 -1.88
N PRO A 149 -10.92 15.86 -2.80
CA PRO A 149 -10.98 15.55 -4.23
C PRO A 149 -9.66 15.73 -4.97
N LEU A 150 -8.67 16.37 -4.35
CA LEU A 150 -7.40 16.71 -5.00
C LEU A 150 -6.39 15.58 -4.84
N ILE A 151 -5.55 15.38 -5.87
CA ILE A 151 -4.36 14.54 -5.78
C ILE A 151 -3.32 15.28 -4.93
N LYS A 152 -2.80 14.60 -3.90
CA LYS A 152 -1.77 15.15 -3.02
C LYS A 152 -0.45 14.43 -3.24
N TYR A 153 0.64 15.17 -3.09
CA TYR A 153 2.00 14.66 -3.22
C TYR A 153 2.73 14.78 -1.88
N PHE A 154 3.32 13.66 -1.43
CA PHE A 154 4.08 13.61 -0.18
C PHE A 154 5.48 13.05 -0.42
N VAL A 155 6.42 13.57 0.32
CA VAL A 155 7.79 13.05 0.40
C VAL A 155 8.11 12.69 1.84
N THR A 156 8.58 11.47 2.06
CA THR A 156 9.16 11.03 3.33
C THR A 156 10.65 10.80 3.10
N ASP A 157 11.49 11.50 3.82
CA ASP A 157 12.93 11.47 3.58
C ASP A 157 13.70 11.13 4.87
N GLN A 158 14.26 9.93 4.91
CA GLN A 158 15.12 9.45 5.99
C GLN A 158 16.59 9.32 5.55
N ARG A 159 16.98 9.98 4.46
CA ARG A 159 18.39 10.06 4.06
C ARG A 159 19.14 10.98 5.03
N GLU A 160 20.34 10.56 5.41
CA GLU A 160 21.28 11.39 6.19
C GLU A 160 22.13 12.28 5.30
#